data_df6f69b9ebfe0ba353cb190e8f5f952f
#
_entry.id   df6f69b9ebfe0ba353cb190e8f5f952f
#
_cell.length_a   1.000
_cell.length_b   1.000
_cell.length_c   1.000
_cell.angle_alpha   90.00
_cell.angle_beta   90.00
_cell.angle_gamma   90.00
#
_symmetry.space_group_name_H-M   'P 1'
#
loop_
_entity.id
_entity.type
_entity.pdbx_description
1 polymer ?
#
loop_
_entity_poly.entity_id
_entity_poly.type
_entity_poly.pdbx_seq_one_letter_code
_entity_poly.pdbx_strand_id
1 'polypeptide(L)'
;MKTNNKLNKANSYRLSQELLRNKALSKGVNLIAPETIFLSQDTSFGKNVTVEPYVVFGPKVKVGDNSYIKSFTHIEGTKIEKNVIIGPYARLRPGTILKKNTKIGNFVETKKTSININSKVNHLSYIGDTSIGKNSNIGAGTITCNYDGVKKSKTKISDNVFIGSNSSLVAPVKIDKDSVVGAGSVITKNVKKKSLAITRSSQVEIKNYKRKKRK
;
A
#
# COMPACT_ATOMS: atom_id res chain seq x y z
N MET A 1 -34.41 24.94 13.34
CA MET A 1 -33.99 24.89 11.90
C MET A 1 -32.62 24.24 11.61
N LYS A 2 -31.59 24.33 12.45
CA LYS A 2 -30.25 23.73 12.18
C LYS A 2 -30.21 22.19 12.21
N THR A 3 -31.02 21.52 13.00
CA THR A 3 -31.07 20.05 13.15
C THR A 3 -31.62 19.35 11.89
N ASN A 4 -32.58 19.93 11.20
CA ASN A 4 -33.16 19.38 9.97
C ASN A 4 -32.17 19.33 8.82
N ASN A 5 -31.20 20.24 8.75
CA ASN A 5 -30.24 20.29 7.66
C ASN A 5 -29.18 19.15 7.74
N LYS A 6 -28.76 18.78 8.97
CA LYS A 6 -27.80 17.66 9.15
C LYS A 6 -28.46 16.30 8.85
N LEU A 7 -29.68 16.11 9.28
CA LEU A 7 -30.45 14.89 9.00
C LEU A 7 -30.70 14.72 7.49
N ASN A 8 -31.10 15.80 6.81
CA ASN A 8 -31.29 15.78 5.36
C ASN A 8 -30.02 15.47 4.60
N LYS A 9 -28.87 16.03 5.02
CA LYS A 9 -27.56 15.69 4.45
C LYS A 9 -27.21 14.21 4.63
N ALA A 10 -27.41 13.66 5.83
CA ALA A 10 -27.17 12.26 6.12
C ALA A 10 -28.04 11.34 5.27
N ASN A 11 -29.33 11.66 5.12
CA ASN A 11 -30.25 10.90 4.28
C ASN A 11 -29.88 10.99 2.80
N SER A 12 -29.55 12.17 2.29
CA SER A 12 -29.09 12.35 0.90
C SER A 12 -27.80 11.55 0.64
N TYR A 13 -26.87 11.54 1.59
CA TYR A 13 -25.65 10.75 1.48
C TYR A 13 -25.96 9.25 1.43
N ARG A 14 -26.83 8.75 2.31
CA ARG A 14 -27.26 7.35 2.32
C ARG A 14 -27.86 6.91 1.00
N LEU A 15 -28.79 7.69 0.45
CA LEU A 15 -29.40 7.42 -0.85
C LEU A 15 -28.38 7.44 -1.99
N SER A 16 -27.47 8.41 -1.98
CA SER A 16 -26.38 8.50 -2.94
C SER A 16 -25.48 7.24 -2.90
N GLN A 17 -25.12 6.75 -1.71
CA GLN A 17 -24.33 5.54 -1.56
C GLN A 17 -25.06 4.30 -2.07
N GLU A 18 -26.34 4.19 -1.83
CA GLU A 18 -27.17 3.10 -2.35
C GLU A 18 -27.18 3.08 -3.88
N LEU A 19 -27.39 4.23 -4.53
CA LEU A 19 -27.34 4.35 -5.98
C LEU A 19 -25.97 3.96 -6.56
N LEU A 20 -24.88 4.39 -5.92
CA LEU A 20 -23.52 4.06 -6.37
C LEU A 20 -23.23 2.55 -6.28
N ARG A 21 -23.64 1.91 -5.18
CA ARG A 21 -23.49 0.47 -4.99
C ARG A 21 -24.33 -0.33 -6.00
N ASN A 22 -25.60 0.06 -6.19
CA ASN A 22 -26.48 -0.58 -7.17
C ASN A 22 -25.92 -0.46 -8.60
N LYS A 23 -25.34 0.70 -8.95
CA LYS A 23 -24.64 0.89 -10.22
C LYS A 23 -23.40 0.01 -10.36
N ALA A 24 -22.65 -0.24 -9.29
CA ALA A 24 -21.50 -1.14 -9.31
C ALA A 24 -21.94 -2.60 -9.46
N LEU A 25 -22.93 -3.03 -8.67
CA LEU A 25 -23.51 -4.38 -8.74
C LEU A 25 -24.09 -4.68 -10.14
N SER A 26 -24.85 -3.75 -10.74
CA SER A 26 -25.41 -3.91 -12.09
C SER A 26 -24.36 -4.04 -13.20
N LYS A 27 -23.13 -3.58 -12.94
CA LYS A 27 -21.96 -3.75 -13.81
C LYS A 27 -21.16 -5.02 -13.54
N GLY A 28 -21.64 -5.89 -12.65
CA GLY A 28 -21.00 -7.17 -12.35
C GLY A 28 -19.86 -7.08 -11.32
N VAL A 29 -19.77 -6.01 -10.54
CA VAL A 29 -18.85 -5.93 -9.41
C VAL A 29 -19.43 -6.75 -8.26
N ASN A 30 -18.64 -7.62 -7.68
CA ASN A 30 -19.02 -8.39 -6.49
C ASN A 30 -18.73 -7.56 -5.22
N LEU A 31 -19.76 -6.95 -4.63
CA LEU A 31 -19.68 -6.24 -3.35
C LEU A 31 -20.19 -7.19 -2.25
N ILE A 32 -19.30 -7.63 -1.36
CA ILE A 32 -19.67 -8.46 -0.20
C ILE A 32 -20.13 -7.53 0.93
N ALA A 33 -21.37 -7.71 1.41
CA ALA A 33 -22.04 -6.78 2.35
C ALA A 33 -22.00 -5.32 1.85
N PRO A 34 -22.71 -5.02 0.74
CA PRO A 34 -22.59 -3.74 0.04
C PRO A 34 -22.90 -2.53 0.93
N GLU A 35 -23.76 -2.65 1.91
CA GLU A 35 -24.11 -1.59 2.86
C GLU A 35 -22.94 -1.04 3.68
N THR A 36 -21.85 -1.82 3.78
CA THR A 36 -20.62 -1.45 4.50
C THR A 36 -19.55 -0.81 3.62
N ILE A 37 -19.81 -0.73 2.29
CA ILE A 37 -18.84 -0.23 1.31
C ILE A 37 -19.23 1.19 0.89
N PHE A 38 -18.26 2.11 0.93
CA PHE A 38 -18.45 3.51 0.58
C PHE A 38 -17.72 3.86 -0.70
N LEU A 39 -18.44 4.45 -1.64
CA LEU A 39 -17.95 4.79 -2.98
C LEU A 39 -17.95 6.30 -3.22
N SER A 40 -16.94 6.82 -3.92
CA SER A 40 -17.00 8.14 -4.52
C SER A 40 -17.73 8.09 -5.86
N GLN A 41 -18.34 9.19 -6.28
CA GLN A 41 -19.10 9.29 -7.53
C GLN A 41 -18.29 8.93 -8.77
N ASP A 42 -16.98 9.20 -8.72
CA ASP A 42 -16.02 8.96 -9.80
C ASP A 42 -15.26 7.62 -9.70
N THR A 43 -15.62 6.77 -8.73
CA THR A 43 -15.07 5.42 -8.62
C THR A 43 -15.47 4.58 -9.83
N SER A 44 -14.50 3.94 -10.45
CA SER A 44 -14.74 3.06 -11.59
C SER A 44 -14.12 1.67 -11.39
N PHE A 45 -14.85 0.66 -11.83
CA PHE A 45 -14.46 -0.75 -11.73
C PHE A 45 -14.41 -1.40 -13.08
N GLY A 46 -13.44 -2.29 -13.29
CA GLY A 46 -13.40 -3.25 -14.38
C GLY A 46 -14.28 -4.47 -14.13
N LYS A 47 -14.10 -5.51 -14.94
CA LYS A 47 -14.85 -6.77 -14.85
C LYS A 47 -14.33 -7.63 -13.70
N ASN A 48 -15.20 -8.45 -13.08
CA ASN A 48 -14.85 -9.44 -12.06
C ASN A 48 -14.08 -8.87 -10.86
N VAL A 49 -14.36 -7.63 -10.46
CA VAL A 49 -13.78 -7.04 -9.26
C VAL A 49 -14.57 -7.52 -8.06
N THR A 50 -13.87 -7.94 -7.00
CA THR A 50 -14.47 -8.29 -5.71
C THR A 50 -14.03 -7.30 -4.65
N VAL A 51 -14.98 -6.82 -3.84
CA VAL A 51 -14.75 -5.90 -2.73
C VAL A 51 -15.36 -6.49 -1.46
N GLU A 52 -14.53 -6.71 -0.46
CA GLU A 52 -14.94 -7.18 0.87
C GLU A 52 -15.58 -6.06 1.71
N PRO A 53 -16.20 -6.39 2.85
CA PRO A 53 -16.84 -5.40 3.74
C PRO A 53 -15.89 -4.31 4.25
N TYR A 54 -16.45 -3.17 4.62
CA TYR A 54 -15.77 -2.04 5.25
C TYR A 54 -14.66 -1.41 4.40
N VAL A 55 -14.82 -1.40 3.08
CA VAL A 55 -13.89 -0.71 2.18
C VAL A 55 -14.41 0.68 1.85
N VAL A 56 -13.50 1.66 1.85
CA VAL A 56 -13.80 3.04 1.51
C VAL A 56 -13.03 3.46 0.27
N PHE A 57 -13.76 3.87 -0.76
CA PHE A 57 -13.22 4.48 -1.97
C PHE A 57 -13.44 5.99 -1.93
N GLY A 58 -12.38 6.74 -1.71
CA GLY A 58 -12.35 8.18 -1.90
C GLY A 58 -12.31 8.58 -3.39
N PRO A 59 -12.15 9.88 -3.70
CA PRO A 59 -12.16 10.36 -5.07
C PRO A 59 -11.01 9.80 -5.93
N LYS A 60 -11.24 9.77 -7.25
CA LYS A 60 -10.25 9.46 -8.30
C LYS A 60 -9.66 8.04 -8.18
N VAL A 61 -10.51 7.03 -7.90
CA VAL A 61 -10.10 5.63 -7.87
C VAL A 61 -10.56 4.90 -9.11
N LYS A 62 -9.64 4.19 -9.77
CA LYS A 62 -9.91 3.29 -10.89
C LYS A 62 -9.37 1.90 -10.57
N VAL A 63 -10.24 0.90 -10.59
CA VAL A 63 -9.91 -0.50 -10.29
C VAL A 63 -10.03 -1.33 -11.55
N GLY A 64 -8.96 -1.98 -11.97
CA GLY A 64 -8.91 -2.86 -13.13
C GLY A 64 -9.47 -4.25 -12.87
N ASP A 65 -9.67 -5.00 -13.97
CA ASP A 65 -10.30 -6.31 -13.98
C ASP A 65 -9.68 -7.32 -13.03
N ASN A 66 -10.51 -8.23 -12.50
CA ASN A 66 -10.12 -9.35 -11.64
C ASN A 66 -9.34 -8.94 -10.38
N SER A 67 -9.50 -7.70 -9.92
CA SER A 67 -8.84 -7.22 -8.71
C SER A 67 -9.66 -7.56 -7.47
N TYR A 68 -8.98 -7.79 -6.36
CA TYR A 68 -9.58 -8.18 -5.10
C TYR A 68 -9.21 -7.18 -4.00
N ILE A 69 -10.20 -6.49 -3.46
CA ILE A 69 -10.02 -5.47 -2.42
C ILE A 69 -10.54 -6.03 -1.09
N LYS A 70 -9.65 -6.26 -0.16
CA LYS A 70 -9.96 -6.86 1.14
C LYS A 70 -10.45 -5.84 2.15
N SER A 71 -11.11 -6.35 3.18
CA SER A 71 -11.76 -5.57 4.24
C SER A 71 -10.87 -4.50 4.89
N PHE A 72 -11.51 -3.44 5.38
CA PHE A 72 -10.88 -2.33 6.09
C PHE A 72 -9.81 -1.59 5.29
N THR A 73 -9.93 -1.58 3.98
CA THR A 73 -9.01 -0.88 3.07
C THR A 73 -9.57 0.50 2.71
N HIS A 74 -8.71 1.52 2.75
CA HIS A 74 -9.04 2.88 2.33
C HIS A 74 -8.21 3.28 1.10
N ILE A 75 -8.88 3.68 0.02
CA ILE A 75 -8.25 3.97 -1.27
C ILE A 75 -8.71 5.34 -1.76
N GLU A 76 -7.78 6.19 -2.15
CA GLU A 76 -8.06 7.48 -2.78
C GLU A 76 -7.01 7.84 -3.84
N GLY A 77 -7.38 8.55 -4.91
CA GLY A 77 -6.47 9.05 -5.94
C GLY A 77 -5.55 7.99 -6.55
N THR A 78 -6.04 6.76 -6.70
CA THR A 78 -5.24 5.57 -7.03
C THR A 78 -5.69 4.93 -8.34
N LYS A 79 -4.71 4.55 -9.18
CA LYS A 79 -4.94 3.73 -10.37
C LYS A 79 -4.47 2.30 -10.11
N ILE A 80 -5.39 1.35 -10.21
CA ILE A 80 -5.16 -0.08 -10.00
C ILE A 80 -5.38 -0.79 -11.34
N GLU A 81 -4.36 -1.48 -11.84
CA GLU A 81 -4.48 -2.32 -13.04
C GLU A 81 -5.10 -3.68 -12.70
N LYS A 82 -5.16 -4.59 -13.68
CA LYS A 82 -5.82 -5.89 -13.51
C LYS A 82 -5.07 -6.87 -12.61
N ASN A 83 -5.80 -7.80 -12.01
CA ASN A 83 -5.30 -8.89 -11.14
C ASN A 83 -4.53 -8.38 -9.92
N VAL A 84 -4.92 -7.28 -9.32
CA VAL A 84 -4.28 -6.71 -8.14
C VAL A 84 -5.01 -7.16 -6.88
N ILE A 85 -4.26 -7.51 -5.84
CA ILE A 85 -4.80 -7.85 -4.52
C ILE A 85 -4.39 -6.77 -3.53
N ILE A 86 -5.35 -6.21 -2.80
CA ILE A 86 -5.11 -5.13 -1.83
C ILE A 86 -5.75 -5.45 -0.49
N GLY A 87 -4.99 -5.25 0.58
CA GLY A 87 -5.45 -5.38 1.95
C GLY A 87 -5.28 -6.79 2.56
N PRO A 88 -5.94 -7.06 3.71
CA PRO A 88 -6.80 -6.12 4.43
C PRO A 88 -6.02 -4.97 5.12
N TYR A 89 -6.74 -3.96 5.64
CA TYR A 89 -6.14 -2.83 6.37
C TYR A 89 -5.07 -2.07 5.59
N ALA A 90 -5.21 -1.92 4.28
CA ALA A 90 -4.29 -1.13 3.46
C ALA A 90 -4.79 0.30 3.29
N ARG A 91 -3.85 1.26 3.22
CA ARG A 91 -4.15 2.65 2.92
C ARG A 91 -3.44 3.10 1.65
N LEU A 92 -4.19 3.32 0.58
CA LEU A 92 -3.64 3.83 -0.67
C LEU A 92 -4.00 5.30 -0.85
N ARG A 93 -2.98 6.15 -0.85
CA ARG A 93 -3.12 7.61 -0.93
C ARG A 93 -2.88 8.12 -2.35
N PRO A 94 -3.28 9.38 -2.63
CA PRO A 94 -3.19 9.97 -3.97
C PRO A 94 -1.82 9.85 -4.63
N GLY A 95 -1.84 9.55 -5.94
CA GLY A 95 -0.65 9.34 -6.74
C GLY A 95 -0.11 7.92 -6.70
N THR A 96 -0.83 6.98 -6.09
CA THR A 96 -0.49 5.55 -6.13
C THR A 96 -0.92 4.93 -7.45
N ILE A 97 -0.01 4.17 -8.08
CA ILE A 97 -0.24 3.40 -9.30
C ILE A 97 0.21 1.97 -9.07
N LEU A 98 -0.73 1.03 -9.15
CA LEU A 98 -0.46 -0.39 -9.03
C LEU A 98 -0.59 -1.05 -10.39
N LYS A 99 0.49 -1.64 -10.88
CA LYS A 99 0.53 -2.35 -12.16
C LYS A 99 -0.01 -3.79 -12.00
N LYS A 100 -0.22 -4.46 -13.13
CA LYS A 100 -0.76 -5.82 -13.22
C LYS A 100 -0.07 -6.78 -12.22
N ASN A 101 -0.87 -7.63 -11.56
CA ASN A 101 -0.45 -8.69 -10.63
C ASN A 101 0.31 -8.17 -9.39
N THR A 102 0.21 -6.91 -9.02
CA THR A 102 0.81 -6.43 -7.78
C THR A 102 0.01 -6.89 -6.57
N LYS A 103 0.69 -7.00 -5.43
CA LYS A 103 0.05 -7.32 -4.16
C LYS A 103 0.44 -6.32 -3.10
N ILE A 104 -0.57 -5.71 -2.47
CA ILE A 104 -0.44 -4.85 -1.29
C ILE A 104 -1.13 -5.58 -0.14
N GLY A 105 -0.41 -5.88 0.91
CA GLY A 105 -0.97 -6.60 2.05
C GLY A 105 -1.39 -5.70 3.20
N ASN A 106 -1.49 -6.29 4.38
CA ASN A 106 -2.03 -5.65 5.57
C ASN A 106 -1.10 -4.59 6.17
N PHE A 107 -1.70 -3.51 6.65
CA PHE A 107 -1.01 -2.38 7.27
C PHE A 107 0.07 -1.77 6.38
N VAL A 108 -0.18 -1.73 5.07
CA VAL A 108 0.69 -1.07 4.10
C VAL A 108 0.07 0.26 3.73
N GLU A 109 0.84 1.33 3.87
CA GLU A 109 0.48 2.65 3.37
C GLU A 109 1.33 3.02 2.15
N THR A 110 0.68 3.52 1.08
CA THR A 110 1.35 4.01 -0.12
C THR A 110 0.96 5.46 -0.41
N LYS A 111 1.89 6.27 -0.94
CA LYS A 111 1.66 7.66 -1.34
C LYS A 111 2.57 8.08 -2.47
N LYS A 112 2.03 8.64 -3.57
CA LYS A 112 2.84 9.07 -4.73
C LYS A 112 3.83 7.97 -5.15
N THR A 113 3.34 6.74 -5.30
CA THR A 113 4.15 5.54 -5.50
C THR A 113 3.68 4.77 -6.73
N SER A 114 4.62 4.32 -7.55
CA SER A 114 4.36 3.40 -8.66
C SER A 114 4.97 2.03 -8.35
N ILE A 115 4.13 0.99 -8.33
CA ILE A 115 4.55 -0.40 -8.10
C ILE A 115 4.31 -1.19 -9.37
N ASN A 116 5.38 -1.73 -9.94
CA ASN A 116 5.35 -2.36 -11.26
C ASN A 116 4.94 -3.85 -11.16
N ILE A 117 4.77 -4.46 -12.33
CA ILE A 117 4.21 -5.80 -12.53
C ILE A 117 4.82 -6.84 -11.59
N ASN A 118 3.98 -7.71 -11.01
CA ASN A 118 4.33 -8.83 -10.12
C ASN A 118 5.07 -8.44 -8.83
N SER A 119 5.18 -7.16 -8.50
CA SER A 119 5.87 -6.73 -7.28
C SER A 119 4.94 -6.77 -6.07
N LYS A 120 5.51 -6.99 -4.89
CA LYS A 120 4.76 -7.25 -3.67
C LYS A 120 5.26 -6.37 -2.52
N VAL A 121 4.30 -5.81 -1.76
CA VAL A 121 4.51 -5.13 -0.48
C VAL A 121 3.48 -5.71 0.47
N ASN A 122 3.86 -6.69 1.28
CA ASN A 122 2.86 -7.54 1.93
C ASN A 122 2.48 -7.12 3.35
N HIS A 123 3.35 -6.45 4.12
CA HIS A 123 3.11 -6.25 5.53
C HIS A 123 3.76 -4.98 6.09
N LEU A 124 3.01 -4.23 6.92
CA LEU A 124 3.55 -3.24 7.89
C LEU A 124 4.54 -2.23 7.28
N SER A 125 4.30 -1.74 6.07
CA SER A 125 5.28 -0.92 5.33
C SER A 125 4.73 0.45 4.97
N TYR A 126 5.60 1.47 5.00
CA TYR A 126 5.30 2.78 4.43
C TYR A 126 6.12 3.00 3.16
N ILE A 127 5.43 3.19 2.04
CA ILE A 127 6.02 3.38 0.71
C ILE A 127 5.57 4.74 0.17
N GLY A 128 6.39 5.75 0.37
CA GLY A 128 6.13 7.12 -0.07
C GLY A 128 7.12 7.63 -1.10
N ASP A 129 6.64 8.41 -2.09
CA ASP A 129 7.45 9.03 -3.15
C ASP A 129 8.44 8.03 -3.82
N THR A 130 7.95 6.82 -4.15
CA THR A 130 8.78 5.67 -4.53
C THR A 130 8.37 5.09 -5.88
N SER A 131 9.33 4.64 -6.67
CA SER A 131 9.09 3.77 -7.81
C SER A 131 9.69 2.38 -7.54
N ILE A 132 8.87 1.33 -7.69
CA ILE A 132 9.28 -0.07 -7.54
C ILE A 132 9.18 -0.74 -8.91
N GLY A 133 10.25 -1.36 -9.36
CA GLY A 133 10.35 -2.11 -10.61
C GLY A 133 9.55 -3.42 -10.60
N LYS A 134 9.70 -4.22 -11.64
CA LYS A 134 9.01 -5.51 -11.81
C LYS A 134 9.60 -6.59 -10.90
N ASN A 135 8.77 -7.56 -10.50
CA ASN A 135 9.17 -8.77 -9.76
C ASN A 135 9.96 -8.47 -8.47
N SER A 136 9.77 -7.31 -7.86
CA SER A 136 10.47 -6.93 -6.64
C SER A 136 9.64 -7.23 -5.41
N ASN A 137 10.30 -7.63 -4.33
CA ASN A 137 9.66 -7.94 -3.06
C ASN A 137 10.13 -7.00 -1.97
N ILE A 138 9.19 -6.35 -1.30
CA ILE A 138 9.45 -5.47 -0.16
C ILE A 138 9.11 -6.22 1.11
N GLY A 139 10.11 -6.43 1.96
CA GLY A 139 9.97 -7.11 3.24
C GLY A 139 9.12 -6.34 4.24
N ALA A 140 8.55 -7.05 5.20
CA ALA A 140 7.72 -6.49 6.25
C ALA A 140 8.46 -5.40 7.05
N GLY A 141 7.75 -4.33 7.43
CA GLY A 141 8.34 -3.24 8.21
C GLY A 141 9.29 -2.33 7.44
N THR A 142 9.31 -2.40 6.11
CA THR A 142 10.14 -1.50 5.30
C THR A 142 9.57 -0.10 5.27
N ILE A 143 10.42 0.89 5.50
CA ILE A 143 10.08 2.31 5.44
C ILE A 143 10.92 3.01 4.36
N THR A 144 10.25 3.70 3.44
CA THR A 144 10.93 4.69 2.58
C THR A 144 10.95 6.03 3.31
N CYS A 145 12.13 6.42 3.82
CA CYS A 145 12.31 7.67 4.55
C CYS A 145 12.40 8.83 3.54
N ASN A 146 11.24 9.26 3.05
CA ASN A 146 11.12 10.20 1.94
C ASN A 146 11.14 11.69 2.35
N TYR A 147 11.19 12.01 3.65
CA TYR A 147 11.13 13.36 4.18
C TYR A 147 12.25 13.60 5.20
N ASP A 148 13.02 14.65 5.02
CA ASP A 148 14.17 15.01 5.87
C ASP A 148 13.87 16.12 6.90
N GLY A 149 12.58 16.48 7.03
CA GLY A 149 12.15 17.61 7.88
C GLY A 149 11.88 18.89 7.08
N VAL A 150 12.44 19.03 5.88
CA VAL A 150 12.31 20.20 5.02
C VAL A 150 11.74 19.84 3.65
N LYS A 151 12.33 18.89 2.95
CA LYS A 151 11.96 18.48 1.59
C LYS A 151 11.68 16.99 1.48
N LYS A 152 10.98 16.62 0.41
CA LYS A 152 10.74 15.23 0.06
C LYS A 152 11.64 14.79 -1.08
N SER A 153 12.22 13.61 -0.94
CA SER A 153 13.09 12.98 -1.91
C SER A 153 12.55 11.62 -2.35
N LYS A 154 13.00 11.13 -3.51
CA LYS A 154 12.47 9.90 -4.13
C LYS A 154 13.36 8.70 -3.84
N THR A 155 12.73 7.54 -3.62
CA THR A 155 13.37 6.23 -3.63
C THR A 155 13.09 5.54 -4.96
N LYS A 156 14.12 4.97 -5.60
CA LYS A 156 13.99 4.19 -6.82
C LYS A 156 14.47 2.77 -6.58
N ILE A 157 13.57 1.80 -6.66
CA ILE A 157 13.84 0.37 -6.57
C ILE A 157 13.66 -0.21 -7.97
N SER A 158 14.70 -0.83 -8.52
CA SER A 158 14.68 -1.40 -9.87
C SER A 158 13.99 -2.78 -9.90
N ASP A 159 14.10 -3.49 -11.03
CA ASP A 159 13.48 -4.82 -11.21
C ASP A 159 14.23 -5.92 -10.41
N ASN A 160 13.52 -6.97 -10.02
CA ASN A 160 14.04 -8.16 -9.33
C ASN A 160 14.81 -7.84 -8.04
N VAL A 161 14.39 -6.80 -7.31
CA VAL A 161 15.04 -6.42 -6.06
C VAL A 161 14.33 -7.10 -4.89
N PHE A 162 15.12 -7.59 -3.93
CA PHE A 162 14.61 -8.07 -2.66
C PHE A 162 15.05 -7.13 -1.53
N ILE A 163 14.08 -6.52 -0.86
CA ILE A 163 14.32 -5.73 0.34
C ILE A 163 13.98 -6.59 1.56
N GLY A 164 14.96 -6.83 2.42
CA GLY A 164 14.78 -7.56 3.67
C GLY A 164 13.88 -6.80 4.66
N SER A 165 13.24 -7.54 5.55
CA SER A 165 12.32 -6.96 6.55
C SER A 165 13.00 -5.94 7.46
N ASN A 166 12.22 -4.97 7.97
CA ASN A 166 12.68 -3.90 8.87
C ASN A 166 13.83 -3.05 8.28
N SER A 167 13.81 -2.84 6.96
CA SER A 167 14.79 -1.98 6.28
C SER A 167 14.28 -0.54 6.18
N SER A 168 15.18 0.42 6.41
CA SER A 168 14.94 1.85 6.19
C SER A 168 15.69 2.30 4.95
N LEU A 169 14.97 2.83 3.95
CA LEU A 169 15.54 3.35 2.71
C LEU A 169 15.53 4.88 2.78
N VAL A 170 16.68 5.49 3.07
CA VAL A 170 16.79 6.94 3.26
C VAL A 170 16.95 7.64 1.91
N ALA A 171 15.89 8.31 1.48
CA ALA A 171 15.88 9.01 0.20
C ALA A 171 16.69 10.33 0.22
N PRO A 172 17.33 10.72 -0.92
CA PRO A 172 17.26 10.06 -2.22
C PRO A 172 18.15 8.83 -2.30
N VAL A 173 17.59 7.68 -2.74
CA VAL A 173 18.35 6.43 -2.86
C VAL A 173 17.86 5.60 -4.04
N LYS A 174 18.79 4.92 -4.70
CA LYS A 174 18.54 3.99 -5.80
C LYS A 174 19.04 2.60 -5.44
N ILE A 175 18.16 1.61 -5.55
CA ILE A 175 18.47 0.21 -5.40
C ILE A 175 18.43 -0.41 -6.80
N ASP A 176 19.58 -0.81 -7.33
CA ASP A 176 19.68 -1.28 -8.71
C ASP A 176 19.20 -2.74 -8.86
N LYS A 177 18.97 -3.12 -10.11
CA LYS A 177 18.41 -4.40 -10.53
C LYS A 177 19.16 -5.61 -9.96
N ASP A 178 18.41 -6.67 -9.64
CA ASP A 178 18.91 -7.96 -9.16
C ASP A 178 19.73 -7.85 -7.84
N SER A 179 19.49 -6.80 -7.04
CA SER A 179 20.18 -6.60 -5.76
C SER A 179 19.32 -7.02 -4.57
N VAL A 180 19.97 -7.24 -3.46
CA VAL A 180 19.36 -7.63 -2.20
C VAL A 180 19.76 -6.64 -1.11
N VAL A 181 18.81 -6.24 -0.29
CA VAL A 181 19.06 -5.51 0.97
C VAL A 181 18.83 -6.48 2.12
N GLY A 182 19.82 -6.68 2.97
CA GLY A 182 19.68 -7.52 4.16
C GLY A 182 18.68 -6.95 5.17
N ALA A 183 17.93 -7.82 5.85
CA ALA A 183 16.95 -7.40 6.85
C ALA A 183 17.61 -6.53 7.97
N GLY A 184 16.85 -5.55 8.48
CA GLY A 184 17.32 -4.63 9.52
C GLY A 184 18.33 -3.59 9.05
N SER A 185 18.48 -3.38 7.73
CA SER A 185 19.47 -2.44 7.19
C SER A 185 18.92 -1.03 7.04
N VAL A 186 19.77 -0.02 7.30
CA VAL A 186 19.50 1.40 7.01
C VAL A 186 20.33 1.79 5.79
N ILE A 187 19.68 1.94 4.64
CA ILE A 187 20.35 2.21 3.37
C ILE A 187 20.33 3.70 3.07
N THR A 188 21.50 4.32 3.11
CA THR A 188 21.72 5.76 2.87
C THR A 188 22.46 6.06 1.58
N LYS A 189 22.99 5.04 0.89
CA LYS A 189 23.72 5.15 -0.37
C LYS A 189 23.12 4.21 -1.43
N ASN A 190 23.32 4.55 -2.70
CA ASN A 190 22.86 3.70 -3.79
C ASN A 190 23.45 2.29 -3.73
N VAL A 191 22.60 1.29 -3.99
CA VAL A 191 23.01 -0.11 -4.05
C VAL A 191 23.20 -0.51 -5.51
N LYS A 192 24.37 -1.03 -5.85
CA LYS A 192 24.72 -1.43 -7.23
C LYS A 192 23.97 -2.73 -7.61
N LYS A 193 23.79 -2.94 -8.91
CA LYS A 193 23.17 -4.17 -9.44
C LYS A 193 23.89 -5.42 -8.95
N LYS A 194 23.12 -6.50 -8.71
CA LYS A 194 23.64 -7.82 -8.33
C LYS A 194 24.50 -7.80 -7.06
N SER A 195 24.23 -6.87 -6.12
CA SER A 195 24.96 -6.81 -4.86
C SER A 195 24.03 -7.04 -3.66
N LEU A 196 24.62 -7.48 -2.56
CA LEU A 196 24.00 -7.56 -1.25
C LEU A 196 24.47 -6.34 -0.43
N ALA A 197 23.54 -5.50 0.01
CA ALA A 197 23.80 -4.38 0.90
C ALA A 197 23.34 -4.72 2.33
N ILE A 198 24.22 -4.56 3.30
CA ILE A 198 23.96 -4.80 4.71
C ILE A 198 24.57 -3.67 5.54
N THR A 199 23.81 -3.11 6.49
CA THR A 199 24.28 -2.03 7.36
C THR A 199 23.91 -2.26 8.83
N ARG A 200 23.79 -3.49 9.26
CA ARG A 200 23.53 -3.87 10.65
C ARG A 200 24.80 -4.28 11.36
N SER A 201 24.82 -4.08 12.69
CA SER A 201 25.92 -4.52 13.55
C SER A 201 26.05 -6.06 13.59
N SER A 202 27.24 -6.55 13.89
CA SER A 202 27.47 -7.97 14.15
C SER A 202 26.70 -8.41 15.41
N GLN A 203 26.20 -9.63 15.38
CA GLN A 203 25.55 -10.21 16.56
C GLN A 203 26.59 -10.45 17.67
N VAL A 204 26.24 -10.08 18.88
CA VAL A 204 27.05 -10.35 20.09
C VAL A 204 26.25 -11.21 21.05
N GLU A 205 26.85 -12.27 21.56
CA GLU A 205 26.27 -13.13 22.58
C GLU A 205 27.02 -12.95 23.92
N ILE A 206 26.24 -12.69 24.98
CA ILE A 206 26.79 -12.62 26.36
C ILE A 206 26.43 -13.93 27.05
N LYS A 207 27.41 -14.80 27.20
CA LYS A 207 27.26 -16.08 27.91
C LYS A 207 26.92 -15.85 29.39
N ASN A 208 26.07 -16.71 29.96
CA ASN A 208 25.65 -16.68 31.35
C ASN A 208 24.97 -15.38 31.77
N TYR A 209 24.31 -14.66 30.85
CA TYR A 209 23.58 -13.45 31.19
C TYR A 209 22.48 -13.71 32.20
N LYS A 210 22.59 -13.05 33.38
CA LYS A 210 21.58 -13.13 34.44
C LYS A 210 20.61 -11.94 34.32
N ARG A 211 19.36 -12.22 33.98
CA ARG A 211 18.30 -11.19 34.01
C ARG A 211 18.05 -10.72 35.45
N LYS A 212 18.10 -9.40 35.68
CA LYS A 212 17.70 -8.84 37.00
C LYS A 212 16.25 -9.22 37.27
N LYS A 213 15.98 -9.88 38.42
CA LYS A 213 14.60 -10.14 38.84
C LYS A 213 13.99 -8.82 39.29
N ARG A 214 12.73 -8.56 38.89
CA ARG A 214 11.95 -7.48 39.51
C ARG A 214 11.77 -7.79 40.98
N LYS A 215 12.10 -6.82 41.86
CA LYS A 215 11.72 -6.87 43.26
C LYS A 215 10.21 -6.75 43.39
#